data_a893e3751d422283fd4e829ce62b0f8d
#
_entry.id   a893e3751d422283fd4e829ce62b0f8d
#
_cell.length_a   1.000
_cell.length_b   1.000
_cell.length_c   1.000
_cell.angle_alpha   90.00
_cell.angle_beta   90.00
_cell.angle_gamma   90.00
#
_symmetry.space_group_name_H-M   'P 1'
#
loop_
_entity.id
_entity.type
_entity.pdbx_description
1 polymer ?
#
loop_
_entity_poly.entity_id
_entity_poly.type
_entity_poly.pdbx_seq_one_letter_code
_entity_poly.pdbx_strand_id
1 'polypeptide(L)'
;MLIVLEGADGVGKTTLAQLLAHTMDAEIIHSTRETPNDWEFFSSIMDEAKTRNIIADRFFWGQFVYQTKAERHLTDAQLTSLERRLADEGGKLIYVYAPEQVIKNRLQARSEIPSLPVEILLNRFERMCVFAQCPTIKYDTYKGKVDLLK
;
A
#
# COMPACT_ATOMS: atom_id res chain seq x y z
N MET A 1 -11.06 11.70 0.72
CA MET A 1 -10.74 10.55 -0.16
C MET A 1 -9.49 9.85 0.35
N LEU A 2 -9.51 8.54 0.42
CA LEU A 2 -8.35 7.72 0.80
C LEU A 2 -7.73 7.08 -0.44
N ILE A 3 -6.43 7.28 -0.61
CA ILE A 3 -5.62 6.52 -1.58
C ILE A 3 -4.61 5.68 -0.79
N VAL A 4 -4.63 4.38 -0.99
CA VAL A 4 -3.74 3.43 -0.35
C VAL A 4 -2.65 3.03 -1.34
N LEU A 5 -1.39 3.17 -0.94
CA LEU A 5 -0.24 2.71 -1.71
C LEU A 5 0.36 1.48 -1.03
N GLU A 6 0.40 0.39 -1.75
CA GLU A 6 0.97 -0.86 -1.27
C GLU A 6 2.06 -1.35 -2.24
N GLY A 7 3.08 -1.99 -1.73
CA GLY A 7 4.19 -2.50 -2.53
C GLY A 7 5.45 -2.72 -1.71
N ALA A 8 6.41 -3.43 -2.29
CA ALA A 8 7.66 -3.78 -1.64
C ALA A 8 8.55 -2.55 -1.36
N ASP A 9 9.52 -2.70 -0.49
CA ASP A 9 10.57 -1.70 -0.31
C ASP A 9 11.33 -1.50 -1.63
N GLY A 10 11.73 -0.26 -1.91
CA GLY A 10 12.48 0.06 -3.12
C GLY A 10 11.65 0.25 -4.40
N VAL A 11 10.33 0.14 -4.34
CA VAL A 11 9.46 0.35 -5.52
C VAL A 11 9.19 1.82 -5.84
N GLY A 12 9.47 2.75 -4.91
CA GLY A 12 9.22 4.17 -5.12
C GLY A 12 7.89 4.69 -4.56
N LYS A 13 7.30 4.00 -3.57
CA LYS A 13 6.04 4.42 -2.94
C LYS A 13 6.09 5.80 -2.33
N THR A 14 7.16 6.12 -1.59
CA THR A 14 7.28 7.41 -0.91
C THR A 14 7.31 8.56 -1.90
N THR A 15 8.04 8.42 -3.00
CA THR A 15 8.08 9.42 -4.07
C THR A 15 6.70 9.62 -4.69
N LEU A 16 6.00 8.54 -4.98
CA LEU A 16 4.63 8.59 -5.50
C LEU A 16 3.67 9.21 -4.49
N ALA A 17 3.78 8.85 -3.21
CA ALA A 17 2.97 9.43 -2.14
C ALA A 17 3.12 10.96 -2.07
N GLN A 18 4.34 11.44 -2.13
CA GLN A 18 4.62 12.88 -2.12
C GLN A 18 4.02 13.60 -3.33
N LEU A 19 4.14 13.01 -4.51
CA LEU A 19 3.56 13.57 -5.73
C LEU A 19 2.04 13.65 -5.65
N LEU A 20 1.39 12.58 -5.24
CA LEU A 20 -0.07 12.54 -5.10
C LEU A 20 -0.55 13.49 -4.00
N ALA A 21 0.13 13.54 -2.87
CA ALA A 21 -0.22 14.42 -1.76
C ALA A 21 -0.17 15.89 -2.17
N HIS A 22 0.86 16.28 -2.93
CA HIS A 22 0.96 17.65 -3.46
C HIS A 22 -0.17 17.96 -4.44
N THR A 23 -0.46 17.05 -5.36
CA THR A 23 -1.50 17.24 -6.39
C THR A 23 -2.90 17.32 -5.80
N MET A 24 -3.17 16.56 -4.73
CA MET A 24 -4.51 16.45 -4.13
C MET A 24 -4.70 17.31 -2.90
N ASP A 25 -3.65 17.98 -2.43
CA ASP A 25 -3.64 18.63 -1.10
C ASP A 25 -4.03 17.62 -0.02
N ALA A 26 -3.26 16.54 0.08
CA ALA A 26 -3.52 15.42 0.98
C ALA A 26 -2.46 15.30 2.05
N GLU A 27 -2.85 14.77 3.21
CA GLU A 27 -1.92 14.34 4.25
C GLU A 27 -1.40 12.93 3.93
N ILE A 28 -0.11 12.70 4.19
CA ILE A 28 0.49 11.37 4.08
C ILE A 28 0.54 10.74 5.46
N ILE A 29 0.06 9.51 5.57
CA ILE A 29 0.23 8.68 6.76
C ILE A 29 1.05 7.44 6.41
N HIS A 30 1.80 6.94 7.39
CA HIS A 30 2.60 5.73 7.27
C HIS A 30 2.16 4.70 8.30
N SER A 31 1.82 3.49 7.86
CA SER A 31 1.64 2.36 8.77
C SER A 31 2.99 1.70 8.97
N THR A 32 3.45 1.67 10.21
CA THR A 32 4.73 1.07 10.62
C THR A 32 4.47 -0.07 11.62
N ARG A 33 5.54 -0.73 12.06
CA ARG A 33 5.42 -1.77 13.09
C ARG A 33 4.97 -1.19 14.45
N GLU A 34 5.21 0.09 14.70
CA GLU A 34 4.80 0.78 15.92
C GLU A 34 3.36 1.27 15.89
N THR A 35 2.72 1.35 14.73
CA THR A 35 1.29 1.68 14.66
C THR A 35 0.46 0.48 15.09
N PRO A 36 -0.76 0.68 15.63
CA PRO A 36 -1.61 -0.42 16.07
C PRO A 36 -1.94 -1.43 14.99
N ASN A 37 -2.14 -1.00 13.74
CA ASN A 37 -2.44 -1.84 12.57
C ASN A 37 -3.60 -2.83 12.78
N ASP A 38 -4.56 -2.44 13.62
CA ASP A 38 -5.77 -3.21 13.91
C ASP A 38 -6.99 -2.63 13.20
N TRP A 39 -8.12 -3.29 13.36
CA TRP A 39 -9.39 -2.86 12.79
C TRP A 39 -9.75 -1.42 13.15
N GLU A 40 -9.60 -1.05 14.41
CA GLU A 40 -9.94 0.28 14.91
C GLU A 40 -9.07 1.36 14.30
N PHE A 41 -7.77 1.10 14.19
CA PHE A 41 -6.83 2.02 13.54
C PHE A 41 -7.21 2.28 12.08
N PHE A 42 -7.39 1.23 11.29
CA PHE A 42 -7.71 1.39 9.87
C PHE A 42 -9.10 2.02 9.67
N SER A 43 -10.08 1.63 10.49
CA SER A 43 -11.41 2.22 10.43
C SER A 43 -11.40 3.71 10.75
N SER A 44 -10.61 4.14 11.73
CA SER A 44 -10.50 5.56 12.10
C SER A 44 -9.90 6.41 10.98
N ILE A 45 -8.87 5.89 10.29
CA ILE A 45 -8.29 6.57 9.13
C ILE A 45 -9.31 6.69 7.99
N MET A 46 -10.06 5.64 7.75
CA MET A 46 -11.12 5.66 6.73
C MET A 46 -12.23 6.65 7.09
N ASP A 47 -12.58 6.77 8.37
CA ASP A 47 -13.53 7.79 8.85
C ASP A 47 -13.01 9.21 8.59
N GLU A 48 -11.75 9.47 8.89
CA GLU A 48 -11.13 10.78 8.63
C GLU A 48 -11.11 11.11 7.13
N ALA A 49 -10.90 10.13 6.28
CA ALA A 49 -10.86 10.31 4.84
C ALA A 49 -12.20 10.71 4.22
N LYS A 50 -13.31 10.64 4.96
CA LYS A 50 -14.61 11.16 4.53
C LYS A 50 -14.64 12.68 4.47
N THR A 51 -13.80 13.37 5.23
CA THR A 51 -13.79 14.82 5.34
C THR A 51 -12.51 15.46 4.80
N ARG A 52 -11.50 14.68 4.47
CA ARG A 52 -10.23 15.18 3.93
C ARG A 52 -9.55 14.14 3.05
N ASN A 53 -8.53 14.57 2.29
CA ASN A 53 -7.73 13.67 1.47
C ASN A 53 -6.58 13.09 2.26
N ILE A 54 -6.42 11.77 2.21
CA ILE A 54 -5.34 11.04 2.89
C ILE A 54 -4.68 10.10 1.88
N ILE A 55 -3.34 10.11 1.87
CA ILE A 55 -2.51 9.13 1.18
C ILE A 55 -1.91 8.22 2.24
N ALA A 56 -2.23 6.94 2.20
CA ALA A 56 -1.63 5.95 3.09
C ALA A 56 -0.44 5.30 2.37
N ASP A 57 0.76 5.62 2.80
CA ASP A 57 1.99 4.95 2.35
C ASP A 57 2.18 3.70 3.22
N ARG A 58 1.77 2.57 2.70
CA ARG A 58 1.45 1.31 3.39
C ARG A 58 0.19 1.43 4.25
N PHE A 59 -0.61 0.36 4.23
CA PHE A 59 -1.84 0.30 4.98
C PHE A 59 -2.11 -1.14 5.45
N PHE A 60 -3.24 -1.74 5.07
CA PHE A 60 -3.66 -3.02 5.63
C PHE A 60 -3.02 -4.26 4.97
N TRP A 61 -2.45 -4.17 3.77
CA TRP A 61 -1.85 -5.33 3.11
C TRP A 61 -0.52 -5.78 3.73
N GLY A 62 0.23 -4.85 4.34
CA GLY A 62 1.58 -5.11 4.85
C GLY A 62 1.65 -6.32 5.79
N GLN A 63 0.71 -6.45 6.72
CA GLN A 63 0.71 -7.58 7.65
C GLN A 63 0.43 -8.93 6.98
N PHE A 64 -0.23 -8.95 5.84
CA PHE A 64 -0.48 -10.18 5.07
C PHE A 64 0.70 -10.57 4.18
N VAL A 65 1.59 -9.63 3.90
CA VAL A 65 2.78 -9.84 3.08
C VAL A 65 4.01 -10.12 3.94
N TYR A 66 4.23 -9.33 5.00
CA TYR A 66 5.44 -9.36 5.80
C TYR A 66 5.34 -10.21 7.08
N GLN A 67 4.15 -10.46 7.59
CA GLN A 67 3.95 -11.13 8.87
C GLN A 67 3.37 -12.53 8.70
N THR A 68 3.63 -13.39 9.68
CA THR A 68 2.95 -14.68 9.78
C THR A 68 1.51 -14.49 10.23
N LYS A 69 0.67 -15.51 10.03
CA LYS A 69 -0.74 -15.46 10.45
C LYS A 69 -0.89 -15.19 11.96
N ALA A 70 0.00 -15.72 12.79
CA ALA A 70 -0.02 -15.52 14.23
C ALA A 70 0.32 -14.07 14.65
N GLU A 71 1.09 -13.35 13.83
CA GLU A 71 1.53 -11.98 14.12
C GLU A 71 0.51 -10.91 13.67
N ARG A 72 -0.45 -11.29 12.83
CA ARG A 72 -1.41 -10.34 12.25
C ARG A 72 -2.41 -9.83 13.27
N HIS A 73 -2.79 -8.57 13.14
CA HIS A 73 -3.85 -7.93 13.93
C HIS A 73 -5.21 -7.94 13.24
N LEU A 74 -5.25 -8.33 11.96
CA LEU A 74 -6.48 -8.47 11.17
C LEU A 74 -6.75 -9.92 10.82
N THR A 75 -8.02 -10.32 10.85
CA THR A 75 -8.47 -11.57 10.22
C THR A 75 -8.66 -11.38 8.72
N ASP A 76 -8.73 -12.48 7.97
CA ASP A 76 -9.03 -12.43 6.53
C ASP A 76 -10.38 -11.74 6.25
N ALA A 77 -11.38 -12.01 7.09
CA ALA A 77 -12.70 -11.37 6.99
C ALA A 77 -12.64 -9.85 7.22
N GLN A 78 -11.83 -9.42 8.17
CA GLN A 78 -11.63 -8.00 8.44
C GLN A 78 -10.93 -7.31 7.27
N LEU A 79 -9.90 -7.92 6.70
CA LEU A 79 -9.24 -7.40 5.50
C LEU A 79 -10.24 -7.22 4.36
N THR A 80 -11.03 -8.26 4.07
CA THR A 80 -12.07 -8.21 3.04
C THR A 80 -13.05 -7.06 3.28
N SER A 81 -13.49 -6.86 4.52
CA SER A 81 -14.39 -5.77 4.88
C SER A 81 -13.77 -4.40 4.66
N LEU A 82 -12.49 -4.22 5.01
CA LEU A 82 -11.78 -2.96 4.80
C LEU A 82 -11.59 -2.67 3.31
N GLU A 83 -11.25 -3.68 2.51
CA GLU A 83 -11.13 -3.53 1.06
C GLU A 83 -12.46 -3.13 0.42
N ARG A 84 -13.55 -3.78 0.80
CA ARG A 84 -14.90 -3.45 0.31
C ARG A 84 -15.31 -2.03 0.71
N ARG A 85 -15.03 -1.66 1.95
CA ARG A 85 -15.31 -0.31 2.44
C ARG A 85 -14.53 0.74 1.64
N LEU A 86 -13.25 0.48 1.36
CA LEU A 86 -12.43 1.38 0.54
C LEU A 86 -13.08 1.63 -0.82
N ALA A 87 -13.51 0.57 -1.48
CA ALA A 87 -14.19 0.65 -2.78
C ALA A 87 -15.51 1.41 -2.68
N ASP A 88 -16.35 1.08 -1.69
CA ASP A 88 -17.67 1.68 -1.50
C ASP A 88 -17.60 3.18 -1.19
N GLU A 89 -16.56 3.62 -0.51
CA GLU A 89 -16.33 5.03 -0.17
C GLU A 89 -15.56 5.81 -1.25
N GLY A 90 -15.34 5.21 -2.41
CA GLY A 90 -14.67 5.86 -3.55
C GLY A 90 -13.17 6.01 -3.39
N GLY A 91 -12.56 5.28 -2.44
CA GLY A 91 -11.11 5.22 -2.28
C GLY A 91 -10.44 4.41 -3.37
N LYS A 92 -9.11 4.51 -3.43
CA LYS A 92 -8.31 3.78 -4.43
C LYS A 92 -7.19 3.02 -3.74
N LEU A 93 -6.94 1.80 -4.22
CA LEU A 93 -5.77 1.03 -3.85
C LEU A 93 -4.85 0.94 -5.06
N ILE A 94 -3.62 1.38 -4.88
CA ILE A 94 -2.59 1.37 -5.91
C ILE A 94 -1.50 0.39 -5.49
N TYR A 95 -1.33 -0.68 -6.25
CA TYR A 95 -0.18 -1.54 -6.10
C TYR A 95 0.98 -0.95 -6.88
N VAL A 96 1.96 -0.46 -6.13
CA VAL A 96 3.16 0.17 -6.67
C VAL A 96 4.23 -0.90 -6.85
N TYR A 97 4.74 -1.08 -8.07
CA TYR A 97 5.73 -2.10 -8.34
C TYR A 97 6.81 -1.58 -9.30
N ALA A 98 7.86 -2.35 -9.42
CA ALA A 98 8.90 -2.21 -10.43
C ALA A 98 9.45 -3.60 -10.74
N PRO A 99 10.17 -3.80 -11.88
CA PRO A 99 10.83 -5.07 -12.15
C PRO A 99 11.78 -5.45 -11.00
N GLU A 100 11.90 -6.74 -10.75
CA GLU A 100 12.72 -7.28 -9.63
C GLU A 100 14.13 -6.71 -9.62
N GLN A 101 14.80 -6.69 -10.77
CA GLN A 101 16.17 -6.18 -10.86
C GLN A 101 16.26 -4.69 -10.54
N VAL A 102 15.25 -3.90 -10.95
CA VAL A 102 15.18 -2.47 -10.63
C VAL A 102 15.07 -2.26 -9.11
N ILE A 103 14.23 -3.04 -8.44
CA ILE A 103 14.09 -2.98 -6.98
C ILE A 103 15.41 -3.34 -6.30
N LYS A 104 16.04 -4.44 -6.73
CA LYS A 104 17.34 -4.87 -6.18
C LYS A 104 18.41 -3.80 -6.35
N ASN A 105 18.48 -3.17 -7.52
CA ASN A 105 19.45 -2.10 -7.77
C ASN A 105 19.19 -0.87 -6.89
N ARG A 106 17.95 -0.48 -6.71
CA ARG A 106 17.56 0.65 -5.85
C ARG A 106 17.91 0.40 -4.38
N LEU A 107 17.63 -0.80 -3.88
CA LEU A 107 17.96 -1.17 -2.50
C LEU A 107 19.47 -1.21 -2.29
N GLN A 108 20.22 -1.76 -3.23
CA GLN A 108 21.68 -1.79 -3.19
C GLN A 108 22.27 -0.38 -3.17
N ALA A 109 21.77 0.52 -4.01
CA ALA A 109 22.22 1.91 -4.05
C ALA A 109 22.01 2.66 -2.75
N ARG A 110 20.99 2.28 -1.95
CA ARG A 110 20.69 2.84 -0.64
C ARG A 110 21.27 2.02 0.52
N SER A 111 22.05 0.98 0.23
CA SER A 111 22.58 0.05 1.24
C SER A 111 21.49 -0.55 2.13
N GLU A 112 20.31 -0.78 1.58
CA GLU A 112 19.17 -1.39 2.29
C GLU A 112 19.08 -2.88 1.98
N ILE A 113 18.75 -3.67 3.01
CA ILE A 113 18.49 -5.11 2.88
C ILE A 113 16.99 -5.32 3.11
N PRO A 114 16.25 -5.93 2.16
CA PRO A 114 14.84 -6.21 2.37
C PRO A 114 14.65 -7.29 3.45
N SER A 115 13.54 -7.20 4.19
CA SER A 115 13.20 -8.17 5.25
C SER A 115 12.91 -9.57 4.68
N LEU A 116 12.51 -9.66 3.43
CA LEU A 116 12.29 -10.89 2.69
C LEU A 116 12.92 -10.74 1.30
N PRO A 117 13.29 -11.86 0.64
CA PRO A 117 13.76 -11.79 -0.76
C PRO A 117 12.76 -11.05 -1.65
N VAL A 118 13.27 -10.23 -2.56
CA VAL A 118 12.45 -9.37 -3.43
C VAL A 118 11.43 -10.17 -4.24
N GLU A 119 11.82 -11.32 -4.79
CA GLU A 119 10.93 -12.19 -5.55
C GLU A 119 9.76 -12.72 -4.69
N ILE A 120 10.00 -13.00 -3.42
CA ILE A 120 8.95 -13.44 -2.50
C ILE A 120 7.97 -12.30 -2.22
N LEU A 121 8.49 -11.10 -1.99
CA LEU A 121 7.65 -9.91 -1.77
C LEU A 121 6.76 -9.62 -2.98
N LEU A 122 7.34 -9.64 -4.17
CA LEU A 122 6.59 -9.42 -5.42
C LEU A 122 5.48 -10.46 -5.59
N ASN A 123 5.78 -11.75 -5.37
CA ASN A 123 4.78 -12.80 -5.47
C ASN A 123 3.64 -12.62 -4.46
N ARG A 124 3.96 -12.25 -3.22
CA ARG A 124 2.95 -12.03 -2.19
C ARG A 124 2.05 -10.83 -2.51
N PHE A 125 2.61 -9.72 -2.97
CA PHE A 125 1.81 -8.56 -3.39
C PHE A 125 0.95 -8.87 -4.62
N GLU A 126 1.46 -9.63 -5.60
CA GLU A 126 0.67 -10.06 -6.76
C GLU A 126 -0.53 -10.91 -6.32
N ARG A 127 -0.36 -11.80 -5.34
CA ARG A 127 -1.47 -12.58 -4.79
C ARG A 127 -2.49 -11.70 -4.09
N MET A 128 -2.05 -10.68 -3.35
CA MET A 128 -2.96 -9.71 -2.75
C MET A 128 -3.82 -9.02 -3.82
N CYS A 129 -3.23 -8.63 -4.95
CA CYS A 129 -3.96 -8.04 -6.08
C CYS A 129 -5.02 -8.99 -6.64
N VAL A 130 -4.67 -10.27 -6.84
CA VAL A 130 -5.58 -11.27 -7.42
C VAL A 130 -6.81 -11.50 -6.53
N PHE A 131 -6.63 -11.54 -5.22
CA PHE A 131 -7.70 -11.84 -4.26
C PHE A 131 -8.34 -10.60 -3.62
N ALA A 132 -7.91 -9.40 -4.00
CA ALA A 132 -8.45 -8.15 -3.45
C ALA A 132 -9.95 -8.01 -3.73
N GLN A 133 -10.68 -7.54 -2.72
CA GLN A 133 -12.12 -7.25 -2.82
C GLN A 133 -12.39 -5.77 -3.12
N CYS A 134 -11.41 -5.10 -3.70
CA CYS A 134 -11.52 -3.73 -4.21
C CYS A 134 -10.78 -3.62 -5.55
N PRO A 135 -11.17 -2.68 -6.43
CA PRO A 135 -10.40 -2.40 -7.62
C PRO A 135 -8.98 -1.97 -7.26
N THR A 136 -7.98 -2.57 -7.90
CA THR A 136 -6.58 -2.29 -7.67
C THR A 136 -5.95 -1.74 -8.94
N ILE A 137 -5.32 -0.58 -8.83
CA ILE A 137 -4.56 0.03 -9.90
C ILE A 137 -3.11 -0.42 -9.78
N LYS A 138 -2.56 -1.02 -10.83
CA LYS A 138 -1.16 -1.43 -10.87
C LYS A 138 -0.33 -0.32 -11.49
N TYR A 139 0.67 0.17 -10.76
CA TYR A 139 1.51 1.28 -11.21
C TYR A 139 2.98 0.87 -11.23
N ASP A 140 3.58 0.89 -12.42
CA ASP A 140 5.00 0.58 -12.63
C ASP A 140 5.83 1.86 -12.52
N THR A 141 6.61 1.99 -11.46
CA THR A 141 7.45 3.19 -11.23
C THR A 141 8.65 3.27 -12.19
N TYR A 142 9.03 2.17 -12.79
CA TYR A 142 10.12 2.16 -13.77
C TYR A 142 9.70 2.72 -15.12
N LYS A 143 8.50 2.34 -15.58
CA LYS A 143 7.92 2.88 -16.81
C LYS A 143 7.36 4.30 -16.62
N GLY A 144 6.98 4.64 -15.39
CA GLY A 144 6.45 5.95 -15.04
C GLY A 144 5.08 6.27 -15.65
N LYS A 145 4.56 7.39 -15.27
CA LYS A 145 3.40 8.16 -15.73
C LYS A 145 2.17 7.42 -16.26
N VAL A 146 1.30 7.06 -15.34
CA VAL A 146 -0.12 6.86 -15.60
C VAL A 146 -0.88 7.93 -14.82
N ASP A 147 -1.95 8.47 -15.38
CA ASP A 147 -2.82 9.39 -14.64
C ASP A 147 -3.64 8.59 -13.64
N LEU A 148 -3.16 8.52 -12.40
CA LEU A 148 -3.75 7.74 -11.32
C LEU A 148 -5.00 8.37 -10.72
N LEU A 149 -5.31 9.62 -11.08
CA LEU A 149 -6.41 10.37 -10.50
C LEU A 149 -7.64 10.43 -11.40
N LYS A 150 -7.54 9.88 -12.57
CA LYS A 150 -8.69 9.76 -13.48
C LYS A 150 -9.69 8.71 -13.04
#